data_e8bddcd2e873f70ce98b5c79fdbc2303
#
_entry.id   e8bddcd2e873f70ce98b5c79fdbc2303
#
_cell.length_a   1.000
_cell.length_b   1.000
_cell.length_c   1.000
_cell.angle_alpha   90.00
_cell.angle_beta   90.00
_cell.angle_gamma   90.00
#
_symmetry.space_group_name_H-M   'P 1'
#
loop_
_entity.id
_entity.type
_entity.pdbx_description
1 polymer ?
#
loop_
_entity_poly.entity_id
_entity_poly.type
_entity_poly.pdbx_seq_one_letter_code
_entity_poly.pdbx_strand_id
1 'polypeptide(L)'
;GIGRFDGYELRKYLHDNITHIIEDKENTIWAITPKGLFYYNYQEDEFRQARDEDNNPVIATSICPWEDGVLFGGSGKLYKYDYANHQIRFLCALTNNKYNITSLQKWDDHTLMCTNRWSRALLIDLPTGQTHPVPFESNELIATLIDKNGNIWVAPYHQGVKCYDRNGKLLHSYDTTNSRLQTNVVLSLAERD
;
A
#
# COMPACT_ATOMS: atom_id res chain seq x y z
N GLY A 1 15.98 -10.11 -2.15
CA GLY A 1 16.71 -9.18 -3.01
C GLY A 1 16.04 -8.95 -4.36
N ILE A 2 16.51 -7.96 -5.11
CA ILE A 2 16.11 -7.70 -6.50
C ILE A 2 17.24 -8.10 -7.43
N GLY A 3 16.90 -8.81 -8.51
CA GLY A 3 17.79 -9.12 -9.61
C GLY A 3 17.07 -8.95 -10.95
N ARG A 4 17.83 -8.56 -11.97
CA ARG A 4 17.39 -8.52 -13.36
C ARG A 4 18.05 -9.69 -14.11
N PHE A 5 17.24 -10.45 -14.82
CA PHE A 5 17.71 -11.50 -15.73
C PHE A 5 17.44 -11.05 -17.16
N ASP A 6 18.48 -11.00 -17.99
CA ASP A 6 18.40 -10.55 -19.40
C ASP A 6 18.34 -11.71 -20.41
N GLY A 7 18.23 -12.93 -19.90
CA GLY A 7 18.27 -14.16 -20.70
C GLY A 7 19.62 -14.88 -20.63
N TYR A 8 20.68 -14.24 -20.17
CA TYR A 8 22.04 -14.76 -20.06
C TYR A 8 22.64 -14.59 -18.69
N GLU A 9 22.50 -13.41 -18.08
CA GLU A 9 23.10 -13.09 -16.78
C GLU A 9 22.04 -12.63 -15.77
N LEU A 10 22.24 -12.98 -14.51
CA LEU A 10 21.50 -12.47 -13.37
C LEU A 10 22.29 -11.38 -12.67
N ARG A 11 21.96 -10.13 -12.92
CA ARG A 11 22.49 -8.99 -12.18
C ARG A 11 21.69 -8.75 -10.90
N LYS A 12 22.36 -8.73 -9.76
CA LYS A 12 21.76 -8.49 -8.44
C LYS A 12 21.96 -7.03 -8.03
N TYR A 13 20.91 -6.39 -7.53
CA TYR A 13 20.91 -4.99 -7.12
C TYR A 13 20.77 -4.83 -5.60
N LEU A 14 19.62 -5.21 -5.04
CA LEU A 14 19.36 -5.13 -3.61
C LEU A 14 19.40 -6.52 -2.99
N HIS A 15 20.10 -6.65 -1.87
CA HIS A 15 20.21 -7.91 -1.12
C HIS A 15 19.20 -8.00 0.03
N ASP A 16 18.51 -6.92 0.35
CA ASP A 16 17.52 -6.86 1.44
C ASP A 16 16.23 -7.60 1.08
N ASN A 17 15.42 -7.90 2.09
CA ASN A 17 14.06 -8.37 1.87
C ASN A 17 13.25 -7.28 1.18
N ILE A 18 12.62 -7.63 0.06
CA ILE A 18 11.72 -6.75 -0.67
C ILE A 18 10.29 -7.13 -0.28
N THR A 19 9.54 -6.17 0.25
CA THR A 19 8.13 -6.38 0.62
C THR A 19 7.17 -5.96 -0.49
N HIS A 20 7.53 -4.93 -1.24
CA HIS A 20 6.77 -4.45 -2.39
C HIS A 20 7.72 -4.03 -3.50
N ILE A 21 7.30 -4.27 -4.74
CA ILE A 21 7.92 -3.73 -5.95
C ILE A 21 6.79 -3.35 -6.91
N ILE A 22 6.85 -2.15 -7.43
CA ILE A 22 5.92 -1.68 -8.47
C ILE A 22 6.67 -0.89 -9.53
N GLU A 23 6.10 -0.84 -10.72
CA GLU A 23 6.44 0.13 -11.75
C GLU A 23 5.32 1.17 -11.81
N ASP A 24 5.68 2.45 -11.76
CA ASP A 24 4.72 3.53 -11.89
C ASP A 24 4.46 3.89 -13.37
N LYS A 25 3.54 4.82 -13.62
CA LYS A 25 3.19 5.21 -15.00
C LYS A 25 4.30 5.96 -15.76
N GLU A 26 5.36 6.42 -15.08
CA GLU A 26 6.57 6.99 -15.67
C GLU A 26 7.69 5.98 -15.83
N ASN A 27 7.37 4.67 -15.67
CA ASN A 27 8.27 3.54 -15.72
C ASN A 27 9.35 3.56 -14.62
N THR A 28 9.14 4.29 -13.54
CA THR A 28 10.04 4.22 -12.38
C THR A 28 9.71 2.96 -11.57
N ILE A 29 10.73 2.14 -11.34
CA ILE A 29 10.60 0.96 -10.48
C ILE A 29 10.87 1.36 -9.04
N TRP A 30 9.86 1.20 -8.18
CA TRP A 30 9.93 1.44 -6.75
C TRP A 30 10.05 0.13 -5.98
N ALA A 31 10.87 0.10 -4.94
CA ALA A 31 11.05 -1.05 -4.07
C ALA A 31 11.00 -0.65 -2.60
N ILE A 32 10.22 -1.36 -1.81
CA ILE A 32 10.16 -1.19 -0.35
C ILE A 32 10.98 -2.29 0.32
N THR A 33 11.87 -1.86 1.20
CA THR A 33 12.72 -2.72 2.03
C THR A 33 12.59 -2.32 3.50
N PRO A 34 13.07 -3.14 4.46
CA PRO A 34 13.18 -2.73 5.86
C PRO A 34 14.06 -1.49 6.10
N LYS A 35 14.94 -1.14 5.15
CA LYS A 35 15.79 0.06 5.21
C LYS A 35 15.14 1.31 4.62
N GLY A 36 13.95 1.17 4.01
CA GLY A 36 13.19 2.26 3.42
C GLY A 36 12.78 2.02 1.98
N LEU A 37 12.38 3.11 1.35
CA LEU A 37 11.97 3.18 -0.04
C LEU A 37 13.19 3.37 -0.94
N PHE A 38 13.21 2.65 -2.05
CA PHE A 38 14.23 2.75 -3.10
C PHE A 38 13.55 2.91 -4.46
N TYR A 39 14.23 3.59 -5.38
CA TYR A 39 13.85 3.67 -6.78
C TYR A 39 15.02 3.28 -7.69
N TYR A 40 14.70 2.72 -8.85
CA TYR A 40 15.70 2.34 -9.83
C TYR A 40 16.12 3.54 -10.67
N ASN A 41 17.43 3.86 -10.64
CA ASN A 41 18.03 4.88 -11.48
C ASN A 41 18.56 4.23 -12.77
N TYR A 42 17.89 4.47 -13.88
CA TYR A 42 18.24 3.91 -15.18
C TYR A 42 19.57 4.39 -15.75
N GLN A 43 20.00 5.62 -15.40
CA GLN A 43 21.26 6.18 -15.89
C GLN A 43 22.48 5.53 -15.25
N GLU A 44 22.35 5.16 -14.00
CA GLU A 44 23.43 4.57 -13.21
C GLU A 44 23.29 3.06 -13.07
N ASP A 45 22.16 2.51 -13.54
CA ASP A 45 21.82 1.09 -13.45
C ASP A 45 21.92 0.58 -12.00
N GLU A 46 21.31 1.32 -11.05
CA GLU A 46 21.31 0.98 -9.63
C GLU A 46 20.03 1.43 -8.92
N PHE A 47 19.73 0.80 -7.76
CA PHE A 47 18.69 1.28 -6.86
C PHE A 47 19.25 2.32 -5.90
N ARG A 48 18.62 3.49 -5.84
CA ARG A 48 18.93 4.57 -4.91
C ARG A 48 17.88 4.70 -3.83
N GLN A 49 18.30 5.02 -2.62
CA GLN A 49 17.38 5.29 -1.53
C GLN A 49 16.64 6.60 -1.79
N ALA A 50 15.31 6.52 -1.75
CA ALA A 50 14.44 7.68 -1.90
C ALA A 50 14.51 8.58 -0.67
N ARG A 51 14.50 9.90 -0.91
CA ARG A 51 14.58 10.94 0.11
C ARG A 51 13.46 11.95 -0.06
N ASP A 52 13.00 12.51 1.05
CA ASP A 52 12.03 13.59 1.06
C ASP A 52 12.68 14.96 0.76
N GLU A 53 11.89 16.01 0.74
CA GLU A 53 12.30 17.39 0.51
C GLU A 53 13.36 17.92 1.49
N ASP A 54 13.41 17.37 2.70
CA ASP A 54 14.40 17.69 3.73
C ASP A 54 15.64 16.77 3.66
N ASN A 55 15.75 15.96 2.61
CA ASN A 55 16.83 15.00 2.39
C ASN A 55 16.86 13.85 3.42
N ASN A 56 15.75 13.58 4.11
CA ASN A 56 15.63 12.41 5.00
C ASN A 56 15.27 11.16 4.21
N PRO A 57 15.79 9.99 4.56
CA PRO A 57 15.35 8.73 3.97
C PRO A 57 13.85 8.49 4.18
N VAL A 58 13.13 8.16 3.11
CA VAL A 58 11.71 7.80 3.19
C VAL A 58 11.59 6.35 3.66
N ILE A 59 10.94 6.15 4.80
CA ILE A 59 10.63 4.82 5.33
C ILE A 59 9.18 4.50 5.00
N ALA A 60 8.99 3.54 4.12
CA ALA A 60 7.67 3.10 3.66
C ALA A 60 7.46 1.61 3.95
N THR A 61 6.22 1.23 4.18
CA THR A 61 5.74 -0.15 4.33
C THR A 61 4.62 -0.48 3.35
N SER A 62 4.09 0.54 2.68
CA SER A 62 3.05 0.41 1.67
C SER A 62 3.19 1.48 0.59
N ILE A 63 2.63 1.19 -0.57
CA ILE A 63 2.73 2.00 -1.78
C ILE A 63 1.40 1.95 -2.53
N CYS A 64 0.98 3.08 -3.08
CA CYS A 64 -0.24 3.19 -3.87
C CYS A 64 -0.01 4.11 -5.07
N PRO A 65 -0.13 3.61 -6.31
CA PRO A 65 -0.13 4.47 -7.49
C PRO A 65 -1.26 5.50 -7.42
N TRP A 66 -0.97 6.73 -7.83
CA TRP A 66 -1.92 7.83 -7.89
C TRP A 66 -1.88 8.51 -9.25
N GLU A 67 -2.88 9.34 -9.57
CA GLU A 67 -2.99 9.92 -10.91
C GLU A 67 -1.82 10.82 -11.29
N ASP A 68 -1.37 11.64 -10.36
CA ASP A 68 -0.31 12.63 -10.53
C ASP A 68 0.98 12.29 -9.73
N GLY A 69 1.12 11.03 -9.29
CA GLY A 69 2.27 10.61 -8.51
C GLY A 69 2.16 9.22 -7.92
N VAL A 70 2.89 8.99 -6.86
CA VAL A 70 2.87 7.75 -6.07
C VAL A 70 2.80 8.10 -4.59
N LEU A 71 1.89 7.45 -3.86
CA LEU A 71 1.75 7.61 -2.42
C LEU A 71 2.52 6.51 -1.67
N PHE A 72 3.21 6.89 -0.61
CA PHE A 72 3.98 5.98 0.24
C PHE A 72 3.55 6.17 1.69
N GLY A 73 3.30 5.05 2.37
CA GLY A 73 2.91 5.05 3.77
C GLY A 73 3.83 4.21 4.63
N GLY A 74 4.23 4.74 5.79
CA GLY A 74 5.03 3.99 6.75
C GLY A 74 5.26 4.77 8.04
N SER A 75 5.37 4.06 9.15
CA SER A 75 5.65 4.65 10.48
C SER A 75 4.72 5.82 10.85
N GLY A 76 3.43 5.71 10.49
CA GLY A 76 2.43 6.74 10.75
C GLY A 76 2.57 8.00 9.90
N LYS A 77 3.34 7.98 8.83
CA LYS A 77 3.54 9.09 7.90
C LYS A 77 3.08 8.73 6.51
N LEU A 78 2.57 9.72 5.79
CA LEU A 78 2.20 9.62 4.39
C LEU A 78 3.06 10.59 3.58
N TYR A 79 3.60 10.10 2.48
CA TYR A 79 4.41 10.85 1.52
C TYR A 79 3.83 10.72 0.12
N LYS A 80 4.12 11.68 -0.75
CA LYS A 80 3.78 11.65 -2.17
C LYS A 80 5.00 11.97 -3.02
N TYR A 81 5.30 11.11 -3.97
CA TYR A 81 6.13 11.47 -5.12
C TYR A 81 5.23 12.14 -6.16
N ASP A 82 5.63 13.30 -6.60
CA ASP A 82 4.88 14.12 -7.57
C ASP A 82 5.58 14.05 -8.93
N TYR A 83 4.85 13.64 -9.96
CA TYR A 83 5.39 13.52 -11.32
C TYR A 83 5.79 14.87 -11.93
N ALA A 84 5.14 15.98 -11.53
CA ALA A 84 5.41 17.28 -12.13
C ALA A 84 6.78 17.85 -11.77
N ASN A 85 7.27 17.57 -10.58
CA ASN A 85 8.55 18.09 -10.08
C ASN A 85 9.57 17.02 -9.69
N HIS A 86 9.20 15.74 -9.79
CA HIS A 86 10.03 14.58 -9.45
C HIS A 86 10.58 14.62 -8.00
N GLN A 87 9.76 15.11 -7.07
CA GLN A 87 10.12 15.21 -5.65
C GLN A 87 9.17 14.40 -4.77
N ILE A 88 9.72 13.89 -3.68
CA ILE A 88 8.93 13.28 -2.62
C ILE A 88 8.72 14.31 -1.52
N ARG A 89 7.46 14.61 -1.22
CA ARG A 89 7.06 15.51 -0.15
C ARG A 89 6.32 14.76 0.97
N PHE A 90 6.48 15.24 2.18
CA PHE A 90 5.65 14.84 3.31
C PHE A 90 4.24 15.41 3.13
N LEU A 91 3.20 14.59 3.30
CA LEU A 91 1.80 15.01 3.24
C LEU A 91 1.21 15.24 4.63
N CYS A 92 1.20 14.19 5.46
CA CYS A 92 0.64 14.27 6.80
C CYS A 92 1.21 13.19 7.72
N ALA A 93 1.09 13.41 9.03
CA ALA A 93 1.25 12.38 10.04
C ALA A 93 -0.13 11.88 10.49
N LEU A 94 -0.30 10.58 10.53
CA LEU A 94 -1.45 9.98 11.20
C LEU A 94 -1.26 10.16 12.72
N THR A 95 -2.33 10.46 13.41
CA THR A 95 -2.35 10.95 14.81
C THR A 95 -1.67 10.05 15.86
N ASN A 96 -1.18 8.91 15.43
CA ASN A 96 -0.48 7.97 16.30
C ASN A 96 0.79 7.46 15.59
N ASN A 97 1.96 7.88 16.07
CA ASN A 97 3.27 7.43 15.58
C ASN A 97 3.47 5.89 15.64
N LYS A 98 2.58 5.18 16.31
CA LYS A 98 2.52 3.71 16.34
C LYS A 98 1.69 3.12 15.20
N TYR A 99 1.08 3.96 14.35
CA TYR A 99 0.28 3.49 13.23
C TYR A 99 1.19 2.97 12.12
N ASN A 100 1.44 1.66 12.13
CA ASN A 100 2.21 1.04 11.05
C ASN A 100 1.27 0.74 9.88
N ILE A 101 1.39 1.54 8.82
CA ILE A 101 0.58 1.42 7.61
C ILE A 101 0.91 0.11 6.91
N THR A 102 -0.07 -0.76 6.75
CA THR A 102 0.12 -2.07 6.10
C THR A 102 -0.41 -2.10 4.67
N SER A 103 -1.38 -1.25 4.34
CA SER A 103 -1.89 -1.11 2.98
C SER A 103 -2.41 0.31 2.75
N LEU A 104 -2.24 0.78 1.51
CA LEU A 104 -2.80 2.00 0.97
C LEU A 104 -3.62 1.64 -0.26
N GLN A 105 -4.86 2.15 -0.37
CA GLN A 105 -5.70 1.93 -1.53
C GLN A 105 -6.51 3.18 -1.86
N LYS A 106 -6.65 3.46 -3.16
CA LYS A 106 -7.49 4.57 -3.63
C LYS A 106 -8.94 4.30 -3.27
N TRP A 107 -9.51 5.15 -2.39
CA TRP A 107 -10.94 5.11 -2.09
C TRP A 107 -11.75 5.87 -3.14
N ASP A 108 -11.37 7.09 -3.44
CA ASP A 108 -11.87 7.94 -4.52
C ASP A 108 -10.77 8.91 -4.99
N ASP A 109 -11.10 9.94 -5.78
CA ASP A 109 -10.11 10.85 -6.36
C ASP A 109 -9.41 11.75 -5.34
N HIS A 110 -9.92 11.85 -4.11
CA HIS A 110 -9.36 12.69 -3.05
C HIS A 110 -9.10 11.93 -1.76
N THR A 111 -9.59 10.70 -1.66
CA THR A 111 -9.57 9.93 -0.41
C THR A 111 -8.75 8.65 -0.56
N LEU A 112 -7.91 8.40 0.40
CA LEU A 112 -7.08 7.19 0.50
C LEU A 112 -7.57 6.34 1.67
N MET A 113 -7.80 5.05 1.44
CA MET A 113 -7.98 4.08 2.52
C MET A 113 -6.62 3.61 3.01
N CYS A 114 -6.41 3.72 4.30
CA CYS A 114 -5.20 3.31 4.98
C CYS A 114 -5.52 2.23 6.01
N THR A 115 -4.82 1.11 5.99
CA THR A 115 -4.99 0.04 6.97
C THR A 115 -3.79 -0.11 7.88
N ASN A 116 -4.05 -0.62 9.07
CA ASN A 116 -3.07 -1.01 10.05
C ASN A 116 -3.47 -2.37 10.63
N ARG A 117 -2.49 -3.24 10.86
CA ARG A 117 -2.75 -4.60 11.33
C ARG A 117 -3.42 -4.66 12.72
N TRP A 118 -3.18 -3.66 13.57
CA TRP A 118 -3.58 -3.70 14.99
C TRP A 118 -4.61 -2.63 15.37
N SER A 119 -5.09 -1.86 14.40
CA SER A 119 -6.09 -0.83 14.64
C SER A 119 -7.06 -0.73 13.46
N ARG A 120 -8.08 0.10 13.63
CA ARG A 120 -9.09 0.31 12.58
C ARG A 120 -8.47 0.93 11.34
N ALA A 121 -9.00 0.56 10.18
CA ALA A 121 -8.71 1.25 8.93
C ALA A 121 -9.27 2.68 8.97
N LEU A 122 -8.57 3.58 8.29
CA LEU A 122 -8.90 5.00 8.21
C LEU A 122 -9.06 5.42 6.75
N LEU A 123 -9.93 6.37 6.51
CA LEU A 123 -9.97 7.18 5.30
C LEU A 123 -9.18 8.46 5.56
N ILE A 124 -8.34 8.86 4.62
CA ILE A 124 -7.52 10.06 4.68
C ILE A 124 -7.97 10.95 3.52
N ASP A 125 -8.49 12.14 3.83
CA ASP A 125 -8.71 13.19 2.85
C ASP A 125 -7.37 13.82 2.49
N LEU A 126 -6.91 13.61 1.26
CA LEU A 126 -5.56 14.04 0.84
C LEU A 126 -5.37 15.57 0.81
N PRO A 127 -6.37 16.37 0.38
CA PRO A 127 -6.28 17.82 0.40
C PRO A 127 -6.10 18.42 1.79
N THR A 128 -6.75 17.85 2.80
CA THR A 128 -6.76 18.41 4.16
C THR A 128 -5.91 17.64 5.17
N GLY A 129 -5.55 16.39 4.85
CA GLY A 129 -4.90 15.47 5.77
C GLY A 129 -5.80 14.97 6.90
N GLN A 130 -7.10 15.27 6.87
CA GLN A 130 -8.05 14.81 7.89
C GLN A 130 -8.30 13.31 7.76
N THR A 131 -8.49 12.65 8.91
CA THR A 131 -8.73 11.21 8.97
C THR A 131 -10.09 10.89 9.55
N HIS A 132 -10.76 9.90 8.96
CA HIS A 132 -12.06 9.39 9.39
C HIS A 132 -12.02 7.86 9.46
N PRO A 133 -12.77 7.21 10.37
CA PRO A 133 -12.89 5.75 10.34
C PRO A 133 -13.62 5.29 9.08
N VAL A 134 -13.24 4.11 8.54
CA VAL A 134 -14.05 3.46 7.50
C VAL A 134 -15.43 3.08 8.04
N PRO A 135 -16.49 3.04 7.19
CA PRO A 135 -17.87 2.80 7.62
C PRO A 135 -18.20 1.32 7.95
N PHE A 136 -17.20 0.45 8.03
CA PHE A 136 -17.36 -0.98 8.32
C PHE A 136 -16.42 -1.45 9.44
N GLU A 137 -16.64 -2.67 9.92
CA GLU A 137 -15.75 -3.28 10.91
C GLU A 137 -14.39 -3.60 10.28
N SER A 138 -13.33 -3.03 10.81
CA SER A 138 -12.01 -3.03 10.18
C SER A 138 -10.85 -3.32 11.15
N ASN A 139 -11.13 -4.11 12.20
CA ASN A 139 -10.10 -4.52 13.15
C ASN A 139 -9.25 -5.66 12.56
N GLU A 140 -7.94 -5.64 12.82
CA GLU A 140 -6.99 -6.72 12.50
C GLU A 140 -7.03 -7.17 11.03
N LEU A 141 -7.09 -6.23 10.09
CA LEU A 141 -7.10 -6.54 8.66
C LEU A 141 -5.72 -7.04 8.19
N ILE A 142 -5.71 -8.24 7.62
CA ILE A 142 -4.50 -8.85 7.02
C ILE A 142 -4.35 -8.44 5.57
N ALA A 143 -5.44 -8.48 4.82
CA ALA A 143 -5.47 -8.09 3.42
C ALA A 143 -6.71 -7.25 3.12
N THR A 144 -6.58 -6.33 2.18
CA THR A 144 -7.67 -5.49 1.68
C THR A 144 -7.55 -5.31 0.19
N LEU A 145 -8.69 -5.17 -0.48
CA LEU A 145 -8.78 -4.91 -1.92
C LEU A 145 -10.03 -4.09 -2.19
N ILE A 146 -9.92 -3.01 -2.93
CA ILE A 146 -11.05 -2.30 -3.53
C ILE A 146 -11.14 -2.76 -4.98
N ASP A 147 -12.23 -3.46 -5.34
CA ASP A 147 -12.42 -4.01 -6.67
C ASP A 147 -12.87 -2.92 -7.68
N LYS A 148 -12.87 -3.25 -8.97
CA LYS A 148 -13.28 -2.36 -10.06
C LYS A 148 -14.73 -1.86 -9.97
N ASN A 149 -15.58 -2.52 -9.20
CA ASN A 149 -16.95 -2.09 -8.94
C ASN A 149 -17.04 -1.17 -7.70
N GLY A 150 -15.92 -0.93 -7.03
CA GLY A 150 -15.83 -0.12 -5.82
C GLY A 150 -16.23 -0.87 -4.53
N ASN A 151 -16.41 -2.19 -4.56
CA ASN A 151 -16.64 -2.97 -3.35
C ASN A 151 -15.34 -3.16 -2.58
N ILE A 152 -15.45 -3.19 -1.27
CA ILE A 152 -14.31 -3.31 -0.37
C ILE A 152 -14.23 -4.73 0.16
N TRP A 153 -13.24 -5.47 -0.29
CA TRP A 153 -12.90 -6.80 0.18
C TRP A 153 -11.88 -6.73 1.29
N VAL A 154 -12.17 -7.37 2.41
CA VAL A 154 -11.27 -7.39 3.57
C VAL A 154 -11.12 -8.81 4.09
N ALA A 155 -9.93 -9.12 4.56
CA ALA A 155 -9.62 -10.38 5.24
C ALA A 155 -9.18 -10.06 6.68
N PRO A 156 -10.13 -10.03 7.64
CA PRO A 156 -9.81 -9.91 9.06
C PRO A 156 -9.13 -11.20 9.54
N TYR A 157 -8.26 -11.08 10.55
CA TYR A 157 -7.55 -12.22 11.09
C TYR A 157 -8.49 -13.31 11.60
N HIS A 158 -8.31 -14.55 11.13
CA HIS A 158 -9.14 -15.72 11.46
C HIS A 158 -10.65 -15.62 11.12
N GLN A 159 -11.09 -14.69 10.27
CA GLN A 159 -12.51 -14.49 9.97
C GLN A 159 -12.89 -14.73 8.49
N GLY A 160 -11.97 -15.26 7.69
CA GLY A 160 -12.21 -15.46 6.25
C GLY A 160 -12.16 -14.15 5.48
N VAL A 161 -13.11 -13.96 4.56
CA VAL A 161 -13.18 -12.77 3.69
C VAL A 161 -14.57 -12.16 3.78
N LYS A 162 -14.62 -10.84 3.92
CA LYS A 162 -15.88 -10.06 3.92
C LYS A 162 -15.82 -9.03 2.79
N CYS A 163 -16.97 -8.76 2.19
CA CYS A 163 -17.15 -7.76 1.15
C CYS A 163 -18.17 -6.73 1.61
N TYR A 164 -17.82 -5.45 1.53
CA TYR A 164 -18.68 -4.33 1.90
C TYR A 164 -18.89 -3.40 0.71
N ASP A 165 -20.02 -2.70 0.68
CA ASP A 165 -20.18 -1.54 -0.17
C ASP A 165 -19.50 -0.30 0.45
N ARG A 166 -19.51 0.83 -0.27
CA ARG A 166 -18.93 2.10 0.18
C ARG A 166 -19.62 2.70 1.41
N ASN A 167 -20.86 2.29 1.70
CA ASN A 167 -21.63 2.75 2.86
C ASN A 167 -21.42 1.85 4.10
N GLY A 168 -20.59 0.80 3.96
CA GLY A 168 -20.31 -0.14 5.05
C GLY A 168 -21.33 -1.27 5.20
N LYS A 169 -22.24 -1.43 4.23
CA LYS A 169 -23.17 -2.56 4.22
C LYS A 169 -22.42 -3.83 3.82
N LEU A 170 -22.52 -4.88 4.64
CA LEU A 170 -21.99 -6.20 4.32
C LEU A 170 -22.77 -6.80 3.15
N LEU A 171 -22.07 -7.10 2.06
CA LEU A 171 -22.61 -7.74 0.85
C LEU A 171 -22.39 -9.25 0.89
N HIS A 172 -21.18 -9.68 1.23
CA HIS A 172 -20.79 -11.09 1.25
C HIS A 172 -19.88 -11.40 2.43
N SER A 173 -19.94 -12.63 2.91
CA SER A 173 -19.02 -13.17 3.93
C SER A 173 -18.70 -14.62 3.59
N TYR A 174 -17.41 -14.94 3.50
CA TYR A 174 -16.93 -16.27 3.14
C TYR A 174 -15.95 -16.77 4.20
N ASP A 175 -16.18 -17.99 4.67
CA ASP A 175 -15.32 -18.71 5.61
C ASP A 175 -15.23 -20.20 5.24
N THR A 176 -14.58 -21.00 6.07
CA THR A 176 -14.41 -22.45 5.85
C THR A 176 -15.71 -23.23 5.94
N THR A 177 -16.79 -22.65 6.48
CA THR A 177 -18.08 -23.33 6.66
C THR A 177 -19.02 -23.13 5.49
N ASN A 178 -18.87 -22.00 4.74
CA ASN A 178 -19.78 -21.61 3.67
C ASN A 178 -19.10 -21.41 2.31
N SER A 179 -17.80 -21.69 2.20
CA SER A 179 -17.03 -21.51 0.96
C SER A 179 -16.01 -22.63 0.76
N ARG A 180 -15.16 -22.50 -0.29
CA ARG A 180 -14.04 -23.42 -0.56
C ARG A 180 -12.74 -23.00 0.12
N LEU A 181 -12.77 -22.05 1.04
CA LEU A 181 -11.58 -21.66 1.80
C LEU A 181 -11.12 -22.84 2.67
N GLN A 182 -9.83 -23.15 2.62
CA GLN A 182 -9.22 -24.19 3.44
C GLN A 182 -8.88 -23.69 4.85
N THR A 183 -8.82 -22.38 5.03
CA THR A 183 -8.52 -21.71 6.30
C THR A 183 -9.21 -20.35 6.33
N ASN A 184 -9.54 -19.86 7.52
CA ASN A 184 -10.07 -18.51 7.73
C ASN A 184 -8.96 -17.45 7.81
N VAL A 185 -7.69 -17.83 7.66
CA VAL A 185 -6.56 -16.89 7.54
C VAL A 185 -6.26 -16.66 6.06
N VAL A 186 -6.64 -15.49 5.54
CA VAL A 186 -6.40 -15.10 4.16
C VAL A 186 -5.33 -14.02 4.14
N LEU A 187 -4.21 -14.31 3.49
CA LEU A 187 -3.01 -13.47 3.53
C LEU A 187 -2.97 -12.44 2.41
N SER A 188 -3.69 -12.66 1.31
CA SER A 188 -3.68 -11.78 0.14
C SER A 188 -4.99 -11.88 -0.61
N LEU A 189 -5.39 -10.78 -1.24
CA LEU A 189 -6.54 -10.66 -2.12
C LEU A 189 -6.05 -10.10 -3.46
N ALA A 190 -6.60 -10.61 -4.56
CA ALA A 190 -6.32 -10.10 -5.89
C ALA A 190 -7.60 -10.17 -6.75
N GLU A 191 -7.80 -9.18 -7.59
CA GLU A 191 -8.84 -9.20 -8.62
C GLU A 191 -8.29 -9.85 -9.88
N ARG A 192 -9.11 -10.65 -10.52
CA ARG A 192 -8.79 -11.22 -11.83
C ARG A 192 -9.39 -10.34 -12.92
N ASP A 193 -8.60 -10.06 -13.94
CA ASP A 193 -9.02 -9.38 -15.18
C ASP A 193 -10.03 -10.22 -15.98
#